data_efa2c653d1f17723c4c669442943ddf4
#
_entry.id   efa2c653d1f17723c4c669442943ddf4
#
_cell.length_a   1.000
_cell.length_b   1.000
_cell.length_c   1.000
_cell.angle_alpha   90.00
_cell.angle_beta   90.00
_cell.angle_gamma   90.00
#
_symmetry.space_group_name_H-M   'P 1'
#
loop_
_entity.id
_entity.type
_entity.pdbx_description
1 polymer ?
#
loop_
_entity_poly.entity_id
_entity_poly.type
_entity_poly.pdbx_seq_one_letter_code
_entity_poly.pdbx_strand_id
1 'polypeptide(L)'
;MLDIKITRTTSPKEKPDENNLGFGKKFTDHMFVMDYTEGEGWHDARIVPYGPFELDPATVVFHYAQEIFEGMKAYRTADDTVQLFRPDCNAKRFQDSADRLCIPKIPVEDYIQAVETLVDVDRDWVPHTDGASLYIRPFVFANDVGLGVHASKHYIFCIIAAPSGAYYAEGINPVRIYVEEIGRAHV
;
A
#
# COMPACT_ATOMS: atom_id res chain seq x y z
N MET A 1 -12.97 12.68 -8.12
CA MET A 1 -11.65 12.39 -8.77
C MET A 1 -10.60 13.29 -8.13
N LEU A 2 -9.51 12.68 -7.71
CA LEU A 2 -8.37 13.38 -7.10
C LEU A 2 -7.60 14.20 -8.15
N ASP A 3 -7.11 15.37 -7.74
CA ASP A 3 -6.07 16.11 -8.47
C ASP A 3 -4.70 15.61 -7.96
N ILE A 4 -4.10 14.66 -8.68
CA ILE A 4 -2.87 13.99 -8.26
C ILE A 4 -1.66 14.68 -8.85
N LYS A 5 -0.84 15.33 -8.02
CA LYS A 5 0.44 15.93 -8.44
C LYS A 5 1.50 14.85 -8.60
N ILE A 6 2.15 14.78 -9.76
CA ILE A 6 3.17 13.76 -10.05
C ILE A 6 4.55 14.41 -10.12
N THR A 7 5.43 13.99 -9.21
CA THR A 7 6.86 14.33 -9.20
C THR A 7 7.66 13.08 -9.46
N ARG A 8 8.23 12.95 -10.66
CA ARG A 8 9.04 11.77 -11.01
C ARG A 8 10.43 11.85 -10.40
N THR A 9 10.99 10.69 -10.05
CA THR A 9 12.38 10.60 -9.60
C THR A 9 13.34 11.01 -10.71
N THR A 10 14.42 11.68 -10.33
CA THR A 10 15.54 11.99 -11.23
C THR A 10 16.65 10.92 -11.17
N SER A 11 16.49 9.94 -10.28
CA SER A 11 17.46 8.86 -10.05
C SER A 11 16.71 7.52 -9.96
N PRO A 12 16.22 6.98 -11.11
CA PRO A 12 15.51 5.71 -11.12
C PRO A 12 16.42 4.58 -10.63
N LYS A 13 15.85 3.64 -9.89
CA LYS A 13 16.56 2.48 -9.36
C LYS A 13 16.81 1.46 -10.45
N GLU A 14 17.86 0.68 -10.28
CA GLU A 14 18.09 -0.52 -11.09
C GLU A 14 16.97 -1.54 -10.79
N LYS A 15 16.39 -2.09 -11.87
CA LYS A 15 15.34 -3.10 -11.74
C LYS A 15 15.95 -4.44 -11.30
N PRO A 16 15.28 -5.15 -10.39
CA PRO A 16 15.78 -6.46 -9.94
C PRO A 16 15.66 -7.51 -11.04
N ASP A 17 16.46 -8.57 -10.92
CA ASP A 17 16.28 -9.78 -11.72
C ASP A 17 14.91 -10.38 -11.43
N GLU A 18 14.06 -10.48 -12.45
CA GLU A 18 12.68 -10.98 -12.33
C GLU A 18 12.60 -12.47 -11.94
N ASN A 19 13.69 -13.23 -12.12
CA ASN A 19 13.77 -14.62 -11.68
C ASN A 19 14.09 -14.76 -10.19
N ASN A 20 14.46 -13.66 -9.50
CA ASN A 20 14.85 -13.67 -8.10
C ASN A 20 14.29 -12.47 -7.34
N LEU A 21 12.99 -12.21 -7.46
CA LEU A 21 12.34 -11.04 -6.85
C LEU A 21 12.18 -11.18 -5.34
N GLY A 22 11.85 -12.37 -4.85
CA GLY A 22 11.39 -12.56 -3.47
C GLY A 22 10.06 -11.85 -3.20
N PHE A 23 9.81 -11.45 -1.95
CA PHE A 23 8.62 -10.71 -1.56
C PHE A 23 8.98 -9.50 -0.68
N GLY A 24 8.52 -8.29 -1.07
CA GLY A 24 8.60 -7.08 -0.24
C GLY A 24 10.01 -6.58 0.09
N LYS A 25 11.04 -6.90 -0.72
CA LYS A 25 12.44 -6.49 -0.49
C LYS A 25 12.90 -5.37 -1.41
N LYS A 26 12.29 -5.24 -2.56
CA LYS A 26 12.58 -4.21 -3.56
C LYS A 26 11.32 -3.40 -3.78
N PHE A 27 11.44 -2.08 -3.78
CA PHE A 27 10.31 -1.17 -3.96
C PHE A 27 10.48 -0.38 -5.24
N THR A 28 9.37 -0.02 -5.86
CA THR A 28 9.32 0.80 -7.08
C THR A 28 9.93 2.18 -6.86
N ASP A 29 10.03 2.96 -7.92
CA ASP A 29 10.66 4.28 -7.89
C ASP A 29 9.82 5.32 -7.16
N HIS A 30 8.51 5.13 -7.09
CA HIS A 30 7.59 6.11 -6.54
C HIS A 30 6.67 5.52 -5.46
N MET A 31 6.03 6.40 -4.72
CA MET A 31 4.94 6.10 -3.79
C MET A 31 3.84 7.16 -3.94
N PHE A 32 2.60 6.76 -3.70
CA PHE A 32 1.47 7.69 -3.57
C PHE A 32 1.34 8.12 -2.12
N VAL A 33 1.04 9.39 -1.89
CA VAL A 33 0.78 9.94 -0.56
C VAL A 33 -0.39 10.93 -0.63
N MET A 34 -1.27 10.88 0.36
CA MET A 34 -2.37 11.82 0.54
C MET A 34 -2.58 12.06 2.03
N ASP A 35 -2.81 13.30 2.40
CA ASP A 35 -2.97 13.71 3.79
C ASP A 35 -4.46 13.86 4.14
N TYR A 36 -4.80 13.69 5.41
CA TYR A 36 -6.11 14.00 5.97
C TYR A 36 -5.96 14.96 7.14
N THR A 37 -6.81 15.98 7.16
CA THR A 37 -6.97 16.89 8.29
C THR A 37 -8.46 16.98 8.67
N GLU A 38 -8.77 16.86 9.96
CA GLU A 38 -10.14 17.02 10.45
C GLU A 38 -10.72 18.38 10.04
N GLY A 39 -11.90 18.38 9.44
CA GLY A 39 -12.56 19.58 8.92
C GLY A 39 -12.21 19.96 7.48
N GLU A 40 -11.09 19.50 6.94
CA GLU A 40 -10.70 19.66 5.54
C GLU A 40 -10.97 18.41 4.70
N GLY A 41 -10.79 17.22 5.31
CA GLY A 41 -10.91 15.94 4.64
C GLY A 41 -9.58 15.46 4.03
N TRP A 42 -9.64 14.58 3.03
CA TRP A 42 -8.49 14.10 2.27
C TRP A 42 -8.02 15.14 1.27
N HIS A 43 -6.73 15.47 1.28
CA HIS A 43 -6.12 16.53 0.45
C HIS A 43 -4.67 16.20 0.06
N ASP A 44 -4.07 17.04 -0.79
CA ASP A 44 -2.68 16.93 -1.24
C ASP A 44 -2.30 15.56 -1.83
N ALA A 45 -3.18 14.98 -2.64
CA ALA A 45 -2.91 13.75 -3.36
C ALA A 45 -1.69 13.92 -4.29
N ARG A 46 -0.67 13.06 -4.10
CA ARG A 46 0.59 13.19 -4.83
C ARG A 46 1.30 11.86 -5.03
N ILE A 47 2.00 11.74 -6.15
CA ILE A 47 2.99 10.69 -6.39
C ILE A 47 4.37 11.36 -6.31
N VAL A 48 5.23 10.80 -5.46
CA VAL A 48 6.57 11.32 -5.18
C VAL A 48 7.59 10.18 -5.25
N PRO A 49 8.89 10.48 -5.39
CA PRO A 49 9.93 9.48 -5.26
C PRO A 49 9.80 8.68 -3.96
N TYR A 50 9.95 7.35 -4.05
CA TYR A 50 9.93 6.48 -2.88
C TYR A 50 11.05 6.86 -1.90
N GLY A 51 10.68 7.14 -0.66
CA GLY A 51 11.61 7.54 0.39
C GLY A 51 11.04 7.38 1.80
N PRO A 52 11.81 7.70 2.83
CA PRO A 52 11.36 7.63 4.22
C PRO A 52 10.33 8.73 4.53
N PHE A 53 9.46 8.46 5.50
CA PHE A 53 8.70 9.52 6.18
C PHE A 53 9.57 10.17 7.26
N GLU A 54 9.45 11.48 7.40
CA GLU A 54 9.97 12.20 8.56
C GLU A 54 8.82 12.39 9.55
N LEU A 55 8.87 11.67 10.67
CA LEU A 55 7.83 11.64 11.68
C LEU A 55 8.39 11.99 13.05
N ASP A 56 7.59 12.73 13.85
CA ASP A 56 7.93 13.01 15.25
C ASP A 56 7.90 11.71 16.06
N PRO A 57 8.85 11.48 17.00
CA PRO A 57 8.84 10.30 17.85
C PRO A 57 7.56 10.12 18.67
N ALA A 58 6.82 11.19 18.95
CA ALA A 58 5.51 11.14 19.63
C ALA A 58 4.32 10.92 18.66
N THR A 59 4.58 10.57 17.40
CA THR A 59 3.50 10.25 16.45
C THR A 59 2.66 9.08 16.96
N VAL A 60 1.35 9.27 17.00
CA VAL A 60 0.35 8.37 17.61
C VAL A 60 0.47 6.93 17.13
N VAL A 61 0.77 6.69 15.84
CA VAL A 61 0.90 5.34 15.32
C VAL A 61 1.98 4.51 16.02
N PHE A 62 3.08 5.13 16.47
CA PHE A 62 4.16 4.41 17.18
C PHE A 62 3.75 3.90 18.57
N HIS A 63 2.72 4.51 19.17
CA HIS A 63 2.31 4.23 20.55
C HIS A 63 1.03 3.40 20.61
N TYR A 64 0.12 3.59 19.66
CA TYR A 64 -1.22 2.99 19.69
C TYR A 64 -1.55 2.15 18.44
N ALA A 65 -0.63 2.07 17.47
CA ALA A 65 -0.78 1.26 16.25
C ALA A 65 -2.11 1.49 15.52
N GLN A 66 -2.61 2.74 15.51
CA GLN A 66 -3.82 3.08 14.74
C GLN A 66 -3.46 3.17 13.27
N GLU A 67 -3.49 2.01 12.62
CA GLU A 67 -3.18 1.85 11.19
C GLU A 67 -4.02 0.73 10.58
N ILE A 68 -4.23 0.80 9.27
CA ILE A 68 -4.83 -0.25 8.45
C ILE A 68 -4.04 -0.40 7.16
N PHE A 69 -4.09 -1.60 6.56
CA PHE A 69 -3.51 -1.83 5.25
C PHE A 69 -4.34 -2.79 4.41
N GLU A 70 -4.08 -2.76 3.12
CA GLU A 70 -4.56 -3.70 2.12
C GLU A 70 -3.41 -4.31 1.33
N GLY A 71 -3.70 -5.39 0.62
CA GLY A 71 -2.78 -6.01 -0.32
C GLY A 71 -3.49 -6.41 -1.59
N MET A 72 -2.95 -5.95 -2.72
CA MET A 72 -3.45 -6.30 -4.05
C MET A 72 -2.28 -6.42 -5.02
N LYS A 73 -2.56 -6.83 -6.25
CA LYS A 73 -1.53 -7.08 -7.25
C LYS A 73 -1.91 -6.49 -8.60
N ALA A 74 -0.92 -5.99 -9.33
CA ALA A 74 -1.01 -5.73 -10.75
C ALA A 74 -0.26 -6.81 -11.52
N TYR A 75 -0.85 -7.22 -12.63
CA TYR A 75 -0.34 -8.29 -13.49
C TYR A 75 -0.11 -7.77 -14.89
N ARG A 76 0.96 -8.23 -15.52
CA ARG A 76 1.19 -8.01 -16.94
C ARG A 76 0.58 -9.18 -17.72
N THR A 77 -0.20 -8.87 -18.71
CA THR A 77 -0.85 -9.85 -19.59
C THR A 77 0.04 -10.16 -20.81
N ALA A 78 -0.31 -11.21 -21.55
CA ALA A 78 0.45 -11.64 -22.74
C ALA A 78 0.51 -10.59 -23.86
N ASP A 79 -0.45 -9.68 -23.92
CA ASP A 79 -0.51 -8.55 -24.86
C ASP A 79 0.13 -7.26 -24.30
N ASP A 80 0.93 -7.39 -23.24
CA ASP A 80 1.67 -6.31 -22.57
C ASP A 80 0.77 -5.25 -21.90
N THR A 81 -0.49 -5.56 -21.65
CA THR A 81 -1.34 -4.70 -20.83
C THR A 81 -1.11 -4.97 -19.34
N VAL A 82 -1.37 -3.97 -18.48
CA VAL A 82 -1.32 -4.11 -17.03
C VAL A 82 -2.73 -4.08 -16.46
N GLN A 83 -3.06 -5.07 -15.65
CA GLN A 83 -4.40 -5.24 -15.11
C GLN A 83 -4.39 -5.40 -13.59
N LEU A 84 -5.42 -4.83 -12.95
CA LEU A 84 -5.77 -5.05 -11.54
C LEU A 84 -6.94 -6.04 -11.45
N PHE A 85 -6.94 -6.87 -10.42
CA PHE A 85 -8.06 -7.78 -10.19
C PHE A 85 -8.97 -7.26 -9.09
N ARG A 86 -10.18 -6.83 -9.46
CA ARG A 86 -11.26 -6.37 -8.56
C ARG A 86 -10.80 -5.34 -7.50
N PRO A 87 -10.16 -4.22 -7.91
CA PRO A 87 -9.67 -3.21 -6.98
C PRO A 87 -10.79 -2.58 -6.14
N ASP A 88 -12.03 -2.55 -6.64
CA ASP A 88 -13.21 -2.12 -5.92
C ASP A 88 -13.49 -2.93 -4.65
N CYS A 89 -13.23 -4.24 -4.68
CA CYS A 89 -13.40 -5.10 -3.50
C CYS A 89 -12.34 -4.81 -2.44
N ASN A 90 -11.08 -4.54 -2.85
CA ASN A 90 -10.04 -4.11 -1.92
C ASN A 90 -10.38 -2.76 -1.30
N ALA A 91 -10.83 -1.79 -2.11
CA ALA A 91 -11.23 -0.47 -1.62
C ALA A 91 -12.37 -0.55 -0.59
N LYS A 92 -13.40 -1.38 -0.83
CA LYS A 92 -14.50 -1.60 0.11
C LYS A 92 -14.03 -2.24 1.41
N ARG A 93 -13.17 -3.27 1.36
CA ARG A 93 -12.61 -3.91 2.54
C ARG A 93 -11.69 -2.95 3.32
N PHE A 94 -10.98 -2.06 2.63
CA PHE A 94 -10.22 -0.99 3.26
C PHE A 94 -11.12 -0.02 4.03
N GLN A 95 -12.29 0.33 3.48
CA GLN A 95 -13.31 1.13 4.19
C GLN A 95 -13.87 0.40 5.41
N ASP A 96 -14.13 -0.92 5.32
CA ASP A 96 -14.59 -1.73 6.45
C ASP A 96 -13.53 -1.76 7.58
N SER A 97 -12.25 -1.85 7.22
CA SER A 97 -11.14 -1.76 8.18
C SER A 97 -11.03 -0.38 8.80
N ALA A 98 -11.24 0.68 8.02
CA ALA A 98 -11.26 2.07 8.51
C ALA A 98 -12.37 2.29 9.54
N ASP A 99 -13.58 1.77 9.29
CA ASP A 99 -14.68 1.83 10.25
C ASP A 99 -14.32 1.19 11.59
N ARG A 100 -13.63 0.05 11.57
CA ARG A 100 -13.24 -0.67 12.79
C ARG A 100 -12.29 0.12 13.67
N LEU A 101 -11.42 0.93 13.08
CA LEU A 101 -10.42 1.72 13.79
C LEU A 101 -10.74 3.22 13.83
N CYS A 102 -11.98 3.61 13.47
CA CYS A 102 -12.42 5.01 13.44
C CYS A 102 -11.49 5.91 12.59
N ILE A 103 -10.97 5.37 11.49
CA ILE A 103 -10.16 6.09 10.51
C ILE A 103 -11.09 6.69 9.44
N PRO A 104 -10.87 7.92 8.97
CA PRO A 104 -11.65 8.51 7.88
C PRO A 104 -11.61 7.67 6.61
N LYS A 105 -12.79 7.37 6.04
CA LYS A 105 -12.87 6.59 4.81
C LYS A 105 -12.34 7.35 3.61
N ILE A 106 -11.62 6.64 2.74
CA ILE A 106 -11.28 7.10 1.41
C ILE A 106 -12.40 6.62 0.46
N PRO A 107 -12.97 7.49 -0.39
CA PRO A 107 -13.92 7.07 -1.42
C PRO A 107 -13.35 5.97 -2.32
N VAL A 108 -14.19 5.00 -2.71
CA VAL A 108 -13.75 3.84 -3.52
C VAL A 108 -13.09 4.29 -4.81
N GLU A 109 -13.67 5.29 -5.48
CA GLU A 109 -13.19 5.83 -6.75
C GLU A 109 -11.81 6.51 -6.59
N ASP A 110 -11.60 7.21 -5.49
CA ASP A 110 -10.35 7.91 -5.20
C ASP A 110 -9.23 6.91 -4.84
N TYR A 111 -9.58 5.85 -4.09
CA TYR A 111 -8.65 4.74 -3.82
C TYR A 111 -8.21 4.05 -5.10
N ILE A 112 -9.16 3.73 -6.01
CA ILE A 112 -8.87 3.08 -7.30
C ILE A 112 -8.01 4.00 -8.15
N GLN A 113 -8.37 5.27 -8.27
CA GLN A 113 -7.59 6.26 -9.03
C GLN A 113 -6.15 6.37 -8.53
N ALA A 114 -5.95 6.40 -7.21
CA ALA A 114 -4.62 6.47 -6.60
C ALA A 114 -3.76 5.24 -6.97
N VAL A 115 -4.35 4.04 -6.88
CA VAL A 115 -3.68 2.78 -7.24
C VAL A 115 -3.33 2.76 -8.72
N GLU A 116 -4.30 3.04 -9.61
CA GLU A 116 -4.11 3.01 -11.07
C GLU A 116 -3.05 4.01 -11.51
N THR A 117 -3.09 5.24 -10.96
CA THR A 117 -2.12 6.27 -11.31
C THR A 117 -0.70 5.90 -10.88
N LEU A 118 -0.52 5.34 -9.67
CA LEU A 118 0.79 4.88 -9.21
C LEU A 118 1.31 3.73 -10.08
N VAL A 119 0.47 2.76 -10.40
CA VAL A 119 0.83 1.62 -11.26
C VAL A 119 1.20 2.09 -12.67
N ASP A 120 0.51 3.08 -13.21
CA ASP A 120 0.82 3.63 -14.53
C ASP A 120 2.16 4.40 -14.51
N VAL A 121 2.44 5.17 -13.46
CA VAL A 121 3.72 5.88 -13.29
C VAL A 121 4.91 4.92 -13.20
N ASP A 122 4.74 3.80 -12.49
CA ASP A 122 5.75 2.76 -12.26
C ASP A 122 5.49 1.51 -13.11
N ARG A 123 4.84 1.65 -14.27
CA ARG A 123 4.42 0.55 -15.15
C ARG A 123 5.55 -0.42 -15.51
N ASP A 124 6.75 0.11 -15.68
CA ASP A 124 7.95 -0.68 -15.99
C ASP A 124 8.43 -1.57 -14.85
N TRP A 125 7.85 -1.43 -13.65
CA TRP A 125 8.13 -2.28 -12.50
C TRP A 125 7.21 -3.50 -12.41
N VAL A 126 6.17 -3.57 -13.25
CA VAL A 126 5.32 -4.76 -13.34
C VAL A 126 6.06 -5.85 -14.07
N PRO A 127 6.40 -6.98 -13.42
CA PRO A 127 7.26 -8.02 -14.03
C PRO A 127 6.60 -8.65 -15.26
N HIS A 128 7.48 -9.18 -16.16
CA HIS A 128 7.08 -9.94 -17.35
C HIS A 128 7.10 -11.45 -17.09
N THR A 129 7.85 -11.91 -16.09
CA THR A 129 8.01 -13.33 -15.80
C THR A 129 6.71 -13.96 -15.31
N ASP A 130 6.37 -15.12 -15.85
CA ASP A 130 5.19 -15.89 -15.45
C ASP A 130 5.17 -16.17 -13.95
N GLY A 131 4.00 -15.96 -13.32
CA GLY A 131 3.82 -16.14 -11.87
C GLY A 131 4.32 -14.96 -11.02
N ALA A 132 5.03 -14.00 -11.62
CA ALA A 132 5.40 -12.76 -10.96
C ALA A 132 4.28 -11.70 -11.05
N SER A 133 4.34 -10.69 -10.22
CA SER A 133 3.37 -9.60 -10.17
C SER A 133 3.95 -8.38 -9.47
N LEU A 134 3.34 -7.22 -9.64
CA LEU A 134 3.61 -6.07 -8.81
C LEU A 134 2.68 -6.12 -7.60
N TYR A 135 3.23 -6.38 -6.39
CA TYR A 135 2.48 -6.28 -5.15
C TYR A 135 2.30 -4.83 -4.75
N ILE A 136 1.07 -4.46 -4.42
CA ILE A 136 0.67 -3.09 -4.06
C ILE A 136 0.18 -3.10 -2.62
N ARG A 137 0.71 -2.19 -1.78
CA ARG A 137 0.41 -2.03 -0.37
C ARG A 137 -0.15 -0.65 -0.08
N PRO A 138 -1.47 -0.45 -0.17
CA PRO A 138 -2.14 0.72 0.39
C PRO A 138 -2.21 0.60 1.91
N PHE A 139 -1.95 1.68 2.63
CA PHE A 139 -2.08 1.75 4.08
C PHE A 139 -2.38 3.18 4.55
N VAL A 140 -3.05 3.29 5.69
CA VAL A 140 -3.33 4.55 6.38
C VAL A 140 -2.86 4.43 7.82
N PHE A 141 -2.26 5.48 8.33
CA PHE A 141 -1.88 5.56 9.73
C PHE A 141 -2.17 6.93 10.32
N ALA A 142 -2.41 6.95 11.65
CA ALA A 142 -2.61 8.18 12.40
C ALA A 142 -1.31 8.95 12.58
N ASN A 143 -1.32 10.25 12.27
CA ASN A 143 -0.14 11.11 12.21
C ASN A 143 -0.17 12.27 13.22
N ASP A 144 -1.08 12.26 14.20
CA ASP A 144 -1.05 13.24 15.28
C ASP A 144 0.20 13.08 16.15
N VAL A 145 0.65 14.18 16.73
CA VAL A 145 1.78 14.22 17.67
C VAL A 145 1.24 14.37 19.08
N GLY A 146 1.51 13.39 19.95
CA GLY A 146 1.11 13.42 21.35
C GLY A 146 1.06 12.04 21.98
N LEU A 147 1.19 11.99 23.31
CA LEU A 147 1.19 10.73 24.09
C LEU A 147 -0.16 10.43 24.77
N GLY A 148 -1.09 11.37 24.72
CA GLY A 148 -2.44 11.16 25.25
C GLY A 148 -3.31 10.34 24.32
N VAL A 149 -4.14 9.43 24.85
CA VAL A 149 -5.14 8.70 24.06
C VAL A 149 -6.26 9.65 23.65
N HIS A 150 -6.45 9.85 22.36
CA HIS A 150 -7.50 10.68 21.78
C HIS A 150 -7.84 10.20 20.37
N ALA A 151 -8.97 10.62 19.82
CA ALA A 151 -9.28 10.40 18.42
C ALA A 151 -8.34 11.24 17.56
N SER A 152 -7.65 10.60 16.65
CA SER A 152 -6.71 11.29 15.75
C SER A 152 -7.44 12.19 14.76
N LYS A 153 -6.83 13.32 14.45
CA LYS A 153 -7.33 14.36 13.54
C LYS A 153 -6.55 14.46 12.24
N HIS A 154 -5.38 13.83 12.21
CA HIS A 154 -4.50 13.80 11.06
C HIS A 154 -4.12 12.37 10.72
N TYR A 155 -4.18 12.04 9.44
CA TYR A 155 -3.79 10.74 8.91
C TYR A 155 -3.01 10.89 7.62
N ILE A 156 -2.17 9.90 7.34
CA ILE A 156 -1.48 9.78 6.05
C ILE A 156 -1.96 8.49 5.36
N PHE A 157 -2.46 8.61 4.15
CA PHE A 157 -2.68 7.50 3.23
C PHE A 157 -1.50 7.37 2.29
N CYS A 158 -0.92 6.18 2.24
CA CYS A 158 0.21 5.91 1.36
C CYS A 158 -0.01 4.60 0.60
N ILE A 159 0.51 4.56 -0.63
CA ILE A 159 0.59 3.33 -1.42
C ILE A 159 2.04 3.14 -1.84
N ILE A 160 2.60 1.97 -1.51
CA ILE A 160 3.90 1.52 -1.98
C ILE A 160 3.75 0.26 -2.82
N ALA A 161 4.69 0.00 -3.71
CA ALA A 161 4.64 -1.17 -4.56
C ALA A 161 6.00 -1.87 -4.65
N ALA A 162 5.95 -3.20 -4.85
CA ALA A 162 7.13 -4.05 -4.90
C ALA A 162 6.95 -5.17 -5.92
N PRO A 163 7.84 -5.34 -6.90
CA PRO A 163 7.82 -6.52 -7.76
C PRO A 163 8.04 -7.78 -6.91
N SER A 164 7.22 -8.79 -7.13
CA SER A 164 7.18 -10.01 -6.31
C SER A 164 7.08 -11.25 -7.18
N GLY A 165 7.88 -12.26 -6.86
CA GLY A 165 7.74 -13.60 -7.39
C GLY A 165 6.60 -14.38 -6.76
N ALA A 166 6.55 -15.69 -6.98
CA ALA A 166 5.62 -16.58 -6.32
C ALA A 166 5.78 -16.50 -4.79
N TYR A 167 4.66 -16.38 -4.07
CA TYR A 167 4.70 -16.28 -2.60
C TYR A 167 5.27 -17.54 -1.95
N TYR A 168 4.93 -18.72 -2.47
CA TYR A 168 5.48 -20.02 -2.07
C TYR A 168 6.41 -20.55 -3.15
N ALA A 169 7.61 -20.97 -2.77
CA ALA A 169 8.57 -21.56 -3.70
C ALA A 169 8.05 -22.83 -4.38
N GLU A 170 7.12 -23.53 -3.73
CA GLU A 170 6.50 -24.79 -4.18
C GLU A 170 5.24 -24.54 -5.05
N GLY A 171 4.94 -23.27 -5.38
CA GLY A 171 3.80 -22.87 -6.21
C GLY A 171 2.46 -23.18 -5.54
N ILE A 172 1.57 -23.88 -6.26
CA ILE A 172 0.20 -24.23 -5.81
C ILE A 172 0.14 -25.49 -4.96
N ASN A 173 1.26 -26.10 -4.61
CA ASN A 173 1.27 -27.30 -3.76
C ASN A 173 0.70 -26.97 -2.37
N PRO A 174 -0.02 -27.93 -1.74
CA PRO A 174 -0.60 -27.69 -0.42
C PRO A 174 0.49 -27.45 0.62
N VAL A 175 0.26 -26.46 1.49
CA VAL A 175 1.10 -26.18 2.65
C VAL A 175 0.51 -26.78 3.91
N ARG A 176 1.36 -27.07 4.90
CA ARG A 176 0.89 -27.50 6.21
C ARG A 176 0.55 -26.27 7.06
N ILE A 177 -0.66 -26.23 7.59
CA ILE A 177 -1.12 -25.20 8.51
C ILE A 177 -1.25 -25.84 9.89
N TYR A 178 -0.55 -25.28 10.87
CA TYR A 178 -0.74 -25.64 12.26
C TYR A 178 -1.86 -24.77 12.85
N VAL A 179 -2.85 -25.39 13.45
CA VAL A 179 -3.96 -24.70 14.13
C VAL A 179 -3.71 -24.80 15.63
N GLU A 180 -3.50 -23.67 16.29
CA GLU A 180 -3.44 -23.59 17.74
C GLU A 180 -4.83 -23.30 18.31
N GLU A 181 -5.18 -23.99 19.38
CA GLU A 181 -6.44 -23.78 20.11
C GLU A 181 -6.37 -22.54 20.99
N ILE A 182 -5.17 -22.14 21.41
CA ILE A 182 -4.91 -20.94 22.19
C ILE A 182 -4.46 -19.84 21.23
N GLY A 183 -5.25 -18.78 21.11
CA GLY A 183 -4.86 -17.60 20.34
C GLY A 183 -3.50 -17.08 20.82
N ARG A 184 -2.75 -16.40 19.94
CA ARG A 184 -1.54 -15.68 20.33
C ARG A 184 -1.87 -14.71 21.45
N ALA A 185 -1.88 -15.21 22.67
CA ALA A 185 -1.81 -14.36 23.81
C ALA A 185 -0.34 -14.04 23.99
N HIS A 186 0.05 -13.02 23.38
CA HIS A 186 0.96 -12.15 23.94
C HIS A 186 2.09 -12.59 24.69
N VAL A 187 2.95 -11.97 24.26
CA VAL A 187 4.07 -11.64 25.15
C VAL A 187 4.02 -10.16 25.38
#